data_bb384d88bc410105cc789bc9f50ad8c6
#
_entry.id   bb384d88bc410105cc789bc9f50ad8c6
#
_cell.length_a   1.000
_cell.length_b   1.000
_cell.length_c   1.000
_cell.angle_alpha   90.00
_cell.angle_beta   90.00
_cell.angle_gamma   90.00
#
_symmetry.space_group_name_H-M   'P 1'
#
loop_
_entity.id
_entity.type
_entity.pdbx_description
1 polymer ?
#
loop_
_entity_poly.entity_id
_entity_poly.type
_entity_poly.pdbx_seq_one_letter_code
_entity_poly.pdbx_strand_id
1 'polypeptide(L)'
;MELSSLTAVSPVDGRYGDKVSALRGIFSEYGLLKFRVQVEVRWLQKLAAQTAIKEVPAFDVKANDYLDKIVAEFSEEDAARIKTIERTTNHDVKAVEYFLKEKVASVPALHAVSEFIHFACTSEDINNLSHALMLSTARKEVVLPYWRKIIDAVKALSVEYRDIPLLSRTHGQPATPSTMGKEMANVAYRMERQYRQLEQVEILGKINGAVGNYNAHIAAYPEVDWHQFSEEFVTSLGIQWNPYTTQIEPHDYIAELFDCIARFNTILIDFDRDVWGYISLNHFKQKTIAGEIGSSTMPHKVNPIDFENSEGNLGLANAVLQHMASKLPVSRWQRDLTDSTVLRNLGVGIGYALIAYQSTLKGVSKLEVNRDRLLDELDHNWEVLAEPIQTVMRRYGIEKPYEKLKELTRGKRVDAEGMKQFIDGLALPEEEKARLKEMTPANYIGRAITMVDELK
;
A
#
# COMPACT_ATOMS: atom_id res chain seq x y z
N MET A 1 35.61 2.56 -4.18
CA MET A 1 34.59 3.54 -3.79
C MET A 1 33.81 2.93 -2.62
N GLU A 2 33.76 3.58 -1.48
CA GLU A 2 32.97 3.10 -0.35
C GLU A 2 31.48 3.31 -0.61
N LEU A 3 30.63 2.49 0.02
CA LEU A 3 29.18 2.59 -0.10
C LEU A 3 28.67 3.83 0.64
N SER A 4 27.96 4.66 -0.09
CA SER A 4 27.29 5.87 0.45
C SER A 4 26.03 6.16 -0.37
N SER A 5 25.23 7.14 0.02
CA SER A 5 24.09 7.58 -0.78
C SER A 5 24.44 8.03 -2.21
N LEU A 6 25.67 8.48 -2.43
CA LEU A 6 26.17 8.87 -3.77
C LEU A 6 26.69 7.70 -4.60
N THR A 7 27.09 6.61 -3.96
CA THR A 7 27.71 5.45 -4.61
C THR A 7 26.80 4.21 -4.60
N ALA A 8 25.65 4.28 -3.93
CA ALA A 8 24.67 3.21 -3.92
C ALA A 8 24.09 3.00 -5.33
N VAL A 9 24.07 1.74 -5.78
CA VAL A 9 23.49 1.35 -7.08
C VAL A 9 21.96 1.42 -7.05
N SER A 10 21.36 1.04 -5.91
CA SER A 10 19.90 1.16 -5.73
C SER A 10 19.52 2.61 -5.45
N PRO A 11 18.61 3.23 -6.23
CA PRO A 11 18.10 4.57 -5.93
C PRO A 11 17.29 4.64 -4.64
N VAL A 12 16.74 3.51 -4.15
CA VAL A 12 16.05 3.43 -2.86
C VAL A 12 17.01 3.77 -1.72
N ASP A 13 18.26 3.25 -1.74
CA ASP A 13 19.26 3.52 -0.72
C ASP A 13 20.11 4.76 -1.03
N GLY A 14 20.22 5.14 -2.31
CA GLY A 14 20.96 6.31 -2.77
C GLY A 14 20.12 7.57 -2.78
N ARG A 15 19.65 7.96 -3.98
CA ARG A 15 18.91 9.20 -4.25
C ARG A 15 17.70 9.42 -3.32
N TYR A 16 16.98 8.37 -2.97
CA TYR A 16 15.76 8.41 -2.17
C TYR A 16 15.94 7.89 -0.74
N GLY A 17 17.19 7.68 -0.29
CA GLY A 17 17.47 7.10 1.01
C GLY A 17 16.77 7.78 2.19
N ASP A 18 16.66 9.11 2.18
CA ASP A 18 15.97 9.86 3.24
C ASP A 18 14.47 9.63 3.23
N LYS A 19 13.87 9.40 2.05
CA LYS A 19 12.43 9.14 1.91
C LYS A 19 12.00 7.78 2.44
N VAL A 20 12.91 6.82 2.51
CA VAL A 20 12.66 5.45 2.98
C VAL A 20 13.25 5.17 4.36
N SER A 21 13.70 6.20 5.07
CA SER A 21 14.36 6.05 6.39
C SER A 21 13.52 5.27 7.41
N ALA A 22 12.19 5.40 7.36
CA ALA A 22 11.27 4.66 8.22
C ALA A 22 11.32 3.12 8.01
N LEU A 23 11.82 2.66 6.86
CA LEU A 23 11.93 1.23 6.54
C LEU A 23 13.26 0.61 6.96
N ARG A 24 14.29 1.42 7.26
CA ARG A 24 15.65 0.92 7.57
C ARG A 24 15.68 0.01 8.78
N GLY A 25 15.02 0.39 9.87
CA GLY A 25 14.93 -0.43 11.08
C GLY A 25 14.08 -1.69 10.94
N ILE A 26 13.41 -1.86 9.80
CA ILE A 26 12.50 -2.99 9.53
C ILE A 26 13.11 -3.92 8.48
N PHE A 27 13.48 -3.43 7.29
CA PHE A 27 13.83 -4.25 6.13
C PHE A 27 15.30 -4.29 5.78
N SER A 28 16.16 -3.56 6.48
CA SER A 28 17.60 -3.71 6.31
C SER A 28 18.11 -5.02 6.92
N GLU A 29 19.37 -5.37 6.66
CA GLU A 29 20.04 -6.50 7.31
C GLU A 29 20.02 -6.35 8.83
N TYR A 30 20.22 -5.12 9.34
CA TYR A 30 20.05 -4.80 10.76
C TYR A 30 18.62 -5.14 11.25
N GLY A 31 17.59 -4.73 10.51
CA GLY A 31 16.20 -5.02 10.85
C GLY A 31 15.93 -6.52 10.94
N LEU A 32 16.36 -7.28 9.95
CA LEU A 32 16.21 -8.75 9.95
C LEU A 32 16.91 -9.40 11.15
N LEU A 33 18.16 -8.99 11.46
CA LEU A 33 18.90 -9.51 12.61
C LEU A 33 18.21 -9.17 13.93
N LYS A 34 17.69 -7.94 14.06
CA LYS A 34 16.93 -7.51 15.23
C LYS A 34 15.71 -8.41 15.48
N PHE A 35 14.92 -8.69 14.44
CA PHE A 35 13.73 -9.55 14.59
C PHE A 35 14.11 -11.01 14.84
N ARG A 36 15.20 -11.53 14.27
CA ARG A 36 15.72 -12.86 14.61
C ARG A 36 16.11 -12.97 16.08
N VAL A 37 16.84 -11.99 16.60
CA VAL A 37 17.17 -11.92 18.04
C VAL A 37 15.92 -11.89 18.89
N GLN A 38 14.92 -11.10 18.51
CA GLN A 38 13.65 -11.06 19.22
C GLN A 38 12.97 -12.42 19.28
N VAL A 39 12.86 -13.11 18.14
CA VAL A 39 12.19 -14.44 18.07
C VAL A 39 12.92 -15.46 18.94
N GLU A 40 14.24 -15.54 18.83
CA GLU A 40 15.07 -16.48 19.62
C GLU A 40 14.94 -16.22 21.12
N VAL A 41 15.00 -14.97 21.55
CA VAL A 41 14.85 -14.59 22.96
C VAL A 41 13.45 -14.95 23.46
N ARG A 42 12.41 -14.62 22.70
CA ARG A 42 11.02 -14.95 23.07
C ARG A 42 10.77 -16.46 23.13
N TRP A 43 11.41 -17.22 22.23
CA TRP A 43 11.35 -18.67 22.26
C TRP A 43 11.98 -19.24 23.53
N LEU A 44 13.18 -18.80 23.91
CA LEU A 44 13.84 -19.23 25.13
C LEU A 44 12.99 -18.89 26.38
N GLN A 45 12.40 -17.69 26.46
CA GLN A 45 11.50 -17.31 27.55
C GLN A 45 10.23 -18.20 27.59
N LYS A 46 9.67 -18.55 26.43
CA LYS A 46 8.50 -19.44 26.34
C LYS A 46 8.85 -20.85 26.83
N LEU A 47 10.01 -21.39 26.46
CA LEU A 47 10.51 -22.68 26.95
C LEU A 47 10.67 -22.68 28.47
N ALA A 48 11.26 -21.62 29.04
CA ALA A 48 11.44 -21.50 30.49
C ALA A 48 10.11 -21.41 31.26
N ALA A 49 9.06 -20.93 30.64
CA ALA A 49 7.72 -20.90 31.24
C ALA A 49 6.99 -22.25 31.21
N GLN A 50 7.51 -23.25 30.47
CA GLN A 50 6.89 -24.59 30.35
C GLN A 50 7.38 -25.52 31.44
N THR A 51 6.51 -25.86 32.36
CA THR A 51 6.85 -26.69 33.55
C THR A 51 7.27 -28.11 33.21
N ALA A 52 6.90 -28.65 32.05
CA ALA A 52 7.33 -29.95 31.60
C ALA A 52 8.79 -30.00 31.12
N ILE A 53 9.37 -28.84 30.78
CA ILE A 53 10.77 -28.67 30.33
C ILE A 53 11.63 -28.35 31.59
N LYS A 54 11.91 -29.37 32.38
CA LYS A 54 12.57 -29.21 33.68
C LYS A 54 14.02 -28.68 33.58
N GLU A 55 14.67 -28.94 32.46
CA GLU A 55 16.05 -28.51 32.18
C GLU A 55 16.17 -27.01 31.96
N VAL A 56 15.04 -26.34 31.69
CA VAL A 56 14.96 -24.88 31.61
C VAL A 56 14.05 -24.34 32.71
N PRO A 57 14.59 -24.08 33.89
CA PRO A 57 13.79 -23.55 35.01
C PRO A 57 13.15 -22.20 34.66
N ALA A 58 11.99 -21.93 35.26
CA ALA A 58 11.34 -20.62 35.10
C ALA A 58 12.32 -19.48 35.46
N PHE A 59 12.46 -18.51 34.57
CA PHE A 59 13.35 -17.37 34.81
C PHE A 59 12.76 -16.44 35.85
N ASP A 60 13.61 -15.96 36.75
CA ASP A 60 13.26 -14.87 37.67
C ASP A 60 13.09 -13.53 36.89
N VAL A 61 12.65 -12.49 37.60
CA VAL A 61 12.43 -11.17 37.02
C VAL A 61 13.73 -10.62 36.41
N LYS A 62 14.86 -10.82 37.07
CA LYS A 62 16.16 -10.27 36.61
C LYS A 62 16.63 -10.93 35.32
N ALA A 63 16.45 -12.25 35.19
CA ALA A 63 16.81 -12.97 33.97
C ALA A 63 15.89 -12.57 32.79
N ASN A 64 14.57 -12.44 33.03
CA ASN A 64 13.64 -11.95 32.02
C ASN A 64 13.95 -10.51 31.61
N ASP A 65 14.15 -9.59 32.56
CA ASP A 65 14.52 -8.21 32.27
C ASP A 65 15.82 -8.11 31.43
N TYR A 66 16.79 -8.96 31.73
CA TYR A 66 18.03 -9.01 30.96
C TYR A 66 17.80 -9.46 29.53
N LEU A 67 16.99 -10.49 29.31
CA LEU A 67 16.59 -10.96 27.97
C LEU A 67 15.79 -9.90 27.21
N ASP A 68 14.84 -9.24 27.88
CA ASP A 68 14.07 -8.14 27.30
C ASP A 68 14.96 -6.98 26.88
N LYS A 69 15.99 -6.68 27.69
CA LYS A 69 16.98 -5.65 27.39
C LYS A 69 17.80 -5.98 26.14
N ILE A 70 18.20 -7.23 25.93
CA ILE A 70 18.91 -7.64 24.70
C ILE A 70 18.08 -7.29 23.45
N VAL A 71 16.76 -7.49 23.51
CA VAL A 71 15.86 -7.17 22.39
C VAL A 71 15.65 -5.65 22.25
N ALA A 72 15.38 -4.96 23.35
CA ALA A 72 15.05 -3.53 23.33
C ALA A 72 16.23 -2.64 22.95
N GLU A 73 17.43 -3.01 23.38
CA GLU A 73 18.67 -2.25 23.16
C GLU A 73 19.53 -2.81 22.03
N PHE A 74 18.99 -3.69 21.17
CA PHE A 74 19.74 -4.24 20.03
C PHE A 74 20.25 -3.12 19.13
N SER A 75 21.57 -3.07 18.93
CA SER A 75 22.28 -1.98 18.27
C SER A 75 22.89 -2.40 16.93
N GLU A 76 23.39 -1.42 16.16
CA GLU A 76 24.18 -1.68 14.93
C GLU A 76 25.50 -2.40 15.27
N GLU A 77 26.11 -2.16 16.44
CA GLU A 77 27.30 -2.88 16.91
C GLU A 77 26.99 -4.35 17.17
N ASP A 78 25.81 -4.66 17.74
CA ASP A 78 25.34 -6.02 17.93
C ASP A 78 25.16 -6.74 16.58
N ALA A 79 24.53 -6.06 15.61
CA ALA A 79 24.39 -6.57 14.26
C ALA A 79 25.75 -6.81 13.58
N ALA A 80 26.70 -5.89 13.73
CA ALA A 80 28.07 -6.05 13.23
C ALA A 80 28.80 -7.24 13.90
N ARG A 81 28.55 -7.49 15.21
CA ARG A 81 29.07 -8.67 15.89
C ARG A 81 28.53 -9.96 15.29
N ILE A 82 27.20 -10.04 15.05
CA ILE A 82 26.57 -11.19 14.38
C ILE A 82 27.19 -11.41 13.00
N LYS A 83 27.36 -10.36 12.19
CA LYS A 83 28.00 -10.48 10.86
C LYS A 83 29.45 -10.92 10.94
N THR A 84 30.17 -10.60 12.00
CA THR A 84 31.53 -11.10 12.23
C THR A 84 31.53 -12.59 12.52
N ILE A 85 30.60 -13.09 13.34
CA ILE A 85 30.43 -14.52 13.61
C ILE A 85 30.05 -15.27 12.31
N GLU A 86 29.11 -14.71 11.54
CA GLU A 86 28.63 -15.28 10.29
C GLU A 86 29.75 -15.50 9.27
N ARG A 87 30.71 -14.58 9.17
CA ARG A 87 31.87 -14.73 8.28
C ARG A 87 32.68 -16.01 8.56
N THR A 88 32.67 -16.49 9.79
CA THR A 88 33.37 -17.72 10.19
C THR A 88 32.50 -18.96 10.05
N THR A 89 31.21 -18.83 10.43
CA THR A 89 30.28 -19.97 10.44
C THR A 89 29.66 -20.23 9.07
N ASN A 90 29.66 -19.24 8.19
CA ASN A 90 28.97 -19.24 6.88
C ASN A 90 27.48 -19.62 7.00
N HIS A 91 26.86 -19.24 8.14
CA HIS A 91 25.46 -19.51 8.43
C HIS A 91 24.85 -18.40 9.29
N ASP A 92 23.89 -17.67 8.74
CA ASP A 92 23.33 -16.45 9.30
C ASP A 92 22.54 -16.67 10.60
N VAL A 93 21.60 -17.62 10.63
CA VAL A 93 20.80 -17.90 11.85
C VAL A 93 21.66 -18.51 12.95
N LYS A 94 22.63 -19.38 12.61
CA LYS A 94 23.57 -19.93 13.58
C LYS A 94 24.46 -18.84 14.21
N ALA A 95 24.77 -17.79 13.44
CA ALA A 95 25.49 -16.64 13.98
C ALA A 95 24.69 -15.87 15.03
N VAL A 96 23.36 -15.78 14.88
CA VAL A 96 22.47 -15.19 15.88
C VAL A 96 22.47 -16.03 17.18
N GLU A 97 22.37 -17.36 17.05
CA GLU A 97 22.45 -18.26 18.21
C GLU A 97 23.76 -18.07 18.99
N TYR A 98 24.92 -18.04 18.30
CA TYR A 98 26.21 -17.84 18.96
C TYR A 98 26.33 -16.44 19.59
N PHE A 99 25.83 -15.41 18.96
CA PHE A 99 25.77 -14.08 19.54
C PHE A 99 24.93 -14.07 20.85
N LEU A 100 23.78 -14.71 20.83
CA LEU A 100 22.96 -14.80 22.06
C LEU A 100 23.66 -15.61 23.16
N LYS A 101 24.37 -16.68 22.84
CA LYS A 101 25.19 -17.43 23.79
C LYS A 101 26.29 -16.56 24.41
N GLU A 102 26.93 -15.70 23.60
CA GLU A 102 27.89 -14.70 24.12
C GLU A 102 27.22 -13.71 25.09
N LYS A 103 26.03 -13.17 24.71
CA LYS A 103 25.30 -12.22 25.55
C LYS A 103 24.89 -12.81 26.91
N VAL A 104 24.38 -14.03 26.93
CA VAL A 104 23.90 -14.65 28.17
C VAL A 104 25.00 -15.25 29.05
N ALA A 105 26.24 -15.36 28.55
CA ALA A 105 27.36 -15.96 29.27
C ALA A 105 27.66 -15.33 30.63
N SER A 106 27.38 -14.02 30.78
CA SER A 106 27.60 -13.28 32.03
C SER A 106 26.53 -13.48 33.10
N VAL A 107 25.40 -14.09 32.75
CA VAL A 107 24.24 -14.34 33.64
C VAL A 107 24.16 -15.82 33.94
N PRO A 108 24.56 -16.29 35.16
CA PRO A 108 24.69 -17.73 35.43
C PRO A 108 23.42 -18.55 35.15
N ALA A 109 22.26 -18.03 35.49
CA ALA A 109 20.99 -18.73 35.25
C ALA A 109 20.68 -18.92 33.75
N LEU A 110 21.04 -17.93 32.91
CA LEU A 110 20.84 -17.98 31.45
C LEU A 110 21.96 -18.79 30.77
N HIS A 111 23.18 -18.67 31.27
CA HIS A 111 24.33 -19.46 30.77
C HIS A 111 24.10 -20.96 30.94
N ALA A 112 23.54 -21.38 32.06
CA ALA A 112 23.25 -22.79 32.34
C ALA A 112 22.28 -23.44 31.32
N VAL A 113 21.42 -22.64 30.71
CA VAL A 113 20.42 -23.10 29.70
C VAL A 113 20.73 -22.60 28.29
N SER A 114 21.94 -22.13 28.04
CA SER A 114 22.33 -21.53 26.75
C SER A 114 22.17 -22.49 25.57
N GLU A 115 22.23 -23.82 25.79
CA GLU A 115 21.99 -24.84 24.73
C GLU A 115 20.51 -24.94 24.31
N PHE A 116 19.58 -24.31 25.07
CA PHE A 116 18.17 -24.19 24.68
C PHE A 116 17.87 -22.98 23.77
N ILE A 117 18.87 -22.14 23.49
CA ILE A 117 18.76 -21.15 22.42
C ILE A 117 18.64 -21.92 21.10
N HIS A 118 17.64 -21.59 20.27
CA HIS A 118 17.35 -22.32 19.02
C HIS A 118 16.88 -23.78 19.23
N PHE A 119 16.40 -24.15 20.43
CA PHE A 119 16.04 -25.51 20.76
C PHE A 119 14.91 -26.03 19.86
N ALA A 120 15.17 -27.21 19.24
CA ALA A 120 14.30 -27.91 18.31
C ALA A 120 13.86 -27.14 17.05
N CYS A 121 14.38 -25.92 16.85
CA CYS A 121 14.07 -25.09 15.70
C CYS A 121 14.89 -25.50 14.44
N THR A 122 14.30 -25.23 13.28
CA THR A 122 15.04 -25.04 12.04
C THR A 122 15.23 -23.54 11.79
N SER A 123 16.18 -23.14 10.95
CA SER A 123 16.41 -21.71 10.64
C SER A 123 15.15 -21.00 10.18
N GLU A 124 14.28 -21.71 9.47
CA GLU A 124 13.03 -21.14 8.97
C GLU A 124 11.96 -20.91 10.05
N ASP A 125 12.02 -21.60 11.19
CA ASP A 125 11.17 -21.25 12.33
C ASP A 125 11.45 -19.82 12.81
N ILE A 126 12.72 -19.41 12.77
CA ILE A 126 13.14 -18.06 13.15
C ILE A 126 12.92 -17.07 12.00
N ASN A 127 13.28 -17.44 10.77
CA ASN A 127 13.18 -16.56 9.60
C ASN A 127 11.73 -16.19 9.28
N ASN A 128 10.81 -17.17 9.24
CA ASN A 128 9.42 -16.89 8.88
C ASN A 128 8.76 -15.94 9.89
N LEU A 129 8.98 -16.16 11.18
CA LEU A 129 8.46 -15.28 12.23
C LEU A 129 9.11 -13.88 12.18
N SER A 130 10.41 -13.80 11.85
CA SER A 130 11.07 -12.52 11.66
C SER A 130 10.50 -11.75 10.48
N HIS A 131 10.32 -12.39 9.33
CA HIS A 131 9.69 -11.77 8.15
C HIS A 131 8.22 -11.36 8.43
N ALA A 132 7.48 -12.20 9.15
CA ALA A 132 6.11 -11.87 9.56
C ALA A 132 6.06 -10.63 10.46
N LEU A 133 6.96 -10.52 11.44
CA LEU A 133 7.09 -9.34 12.30
C LEU A 133 7.49 -8.09 11.50
N MET A 134 8.46 -8.22 10.57
CA MET A 134 8.87 -7.12 9.69
C MET A 134 7.68 -6.61 8.87
N LEU A 135 6.91 -7.49 8.24
CA LEU A 135 5.75 -7.14 7.42
C LEU A 135 4.61 -6.57 8.26
N SER A 136 4.34 -7.13 9.44
CA SER A 136 3.34 -6.62 10.37
C SER A 136 3.69 -5.19 10.83
N THR A 137 4.95 -4.95 11.17
CA THR A 137 5.44 -3.64 11.58
C THR A 137 5.33 -2.63 10.44
N ALA A 138 5.83 -2.98 9.25
CA ALA A 138 5.76 -2.10 8.09
C ALA A 138 4.32 -1.76 7.69
N ARG A 139 3.41 -2.74 7.73
CA ARG A 139 1.98 -2.53 7.47
C ARG A 139 1.38 -1.51 8.44
N LYS A 140 1.60 -1.71 9.75
CA LYS A 140 0.98 -0.90 10.80
C LYS A 140 1.59 0.50 10.92
N GLU A 141 2.92 0.60 10.83
CA GLU A 141 3.64 1.83 11.13
C GLU A 141 3.94 2.69 9.91
N VAL A 142 3.94 2.10 8.70
CA VAL A 142 4.33 2.81 7.47
C VAL A 142 3.21 2.78 6.44
N VAL A 143 2.82 1.61 5.95
CA VAL A 143 1.93 1.51 4.77
C VAL A 143 0.54 2.09 5.07
N LEU A 144 -0.15 1.59 6.10
CA LEU A 144 -1.50 2.05 6.47
C LEU A 144 -1.52 3.55 6.82
N PRO A 145 -0.57 4.11 7.59
CA PRO A 145 -0.53 5.55 7.84
C PRO A 145 -0.37 6.41 6.58
N TYR A 146 0.45 5.98 5.60
CA TYR A 146 0.58 6.71 4.35
C TYR A 146 -0.66 6.59 3.47
N TRP A 147 -1.28 5.41 3.41
CA TRP A 147 -2.54 5.23 2.70
C TRP A 147 -3.64 6.11 3.28
N ARG A 148 -3.76 6.17 4.61
CA ARG A 148 -4.72 7.07 5.28
C ARG A 148 -4.50 8.52 4.89
N LYS A 149 -3.25 9.00 4.91
CA LYS A 149 -2.93 10.38 4.48
C LYS A 149 -3.33 10.66 3.03
N ILE A 150 -3.10 9.71 2.12
CA ILE A 150 -3.48 9.86 0.70
C ILE A 150 -5.00 9.89 0.56
N ILE A 151 -5.69 8.94 1.18
CA ILE A 151 -7.15 8.85 1.14
C ILE A 151 -7.78 10.14 1.68
N ASP A 152 -7.30 10.62 2.82
CA ASP A 152 -7.81 11.84 3.46
C ASP A 152 -7.54 13.08 2.61
N ALA A 153 -6.37 13.15 1.96
CA ALA A 153 -6.05 14.24 1.05
C ALA A 153 -6.98 14.26 -0.19
N VAL A 154 -7.25 13.09 -0.78
CA VAL A 154 -8.17 12.98 -1.93
C VAL A 154 -9.62 13.21 -1.51
N LYS A 155 -10.04 12.74 -0.32
CA LYS A 155 -11.35 13.08 0.28
C LYS A 155 -11.49 14.59 0.50
N ALA A 156 -10.45 15.27 0.97
CA ALA A 156 -10.48 16.72 1.15
C ALA A 156 -10.70 17.45 -0.18
N LEU A 157 -10.01 17.04 -1.26
CA LEU A 157 -10.26 17.58 -2.61
C LEU A 157 -11.70 17.30 -3.06
N SER A 158 -12.22 16.11 -2.76
CA SER A 158 -13.61 15.75 -3.11
C SER A 158 -14.61 16.70 -2.47
N VAL A 159 -14.44 17.00 -1.19
CA VAL A 159 -15.33 17.92 -0.44
C VAL A 159 -15.14 19.36 -0.93
N GLU A 160 -13.91 19.81 -1.12
CA GLU A 160 -13.59 21.16 -1.56
C GLU A 160 -14.18 21.47 -2.95
N TYR A 161 -14.18 20.49 -3.85
CA TYR A 161 -14.58 20.66 -5.26
C TYR A 161 -15.93 19.98 -5.58
N ARG A 162 -16.75 19.68 -4.55
CA ARG A 162 -17.99 18.90 -4.68
C ARG A 162 -19.00 19.49 -5.66
N ASP A 163 -19.06 20.81 -5.73
CA ASP A 163 -20.02 21.60 -6.52
C ASP A 163 -19.42 22.19 -7.81
N ILE A 164 -18.16 21.84 -8.14
CA ILE A 164 -17.51 22.35 -9.33
C ILE A 164 -17.85 21.44 -10.52
N PRO A 165 -18.68 21.90 -11.46
CA PRO A 165 -19.06 21.08 -12.60
C PRO A 165 -17.87 20.86 -13.53
N LEU A 166 -17.83 19.68 -14.11
CA LEU A 166 -16.77 19.20 -14.99
C LEU A 166 -17.39 18.51 -16.21
N LEU A 167 -16.93 18.87 -17.41
CA LEU A 167 -17.27 18.12 -18.61
C LEU A 167 -16.53 16.78 -18.59
N SER A 168 -17.29 15.67 -18.47
CA SER A 168 -16.68 14.34 -18.51
C SER A 168 -16.16 14.01 -19.92
N ARG A 169 -15.17 13.13 -19.97
CA ARG A 169 -14.60 12.63 -21.22
C ARG A 169 -14.65 11.12 -21.24
N THR A 170 -15.51 10.58 -22.11
CA THR A 170 -15.51 9.14 -22.42
C THR A 170 -14.85 8.94 -23.78
N HIS A 171 -13.93 8.00 -23.89
CA HIS A 171 -13.11 7.82 -25.09
C HIS A 171 -12.36 9.11 -25.52
N GLY A 172 -12.05 9.98 -24.56
CA GLY A 172 -11.43 11.30 -24.81
C GLY A 172 -12.38 12.36 -25.39
N GLN A 173 -13.67 12.04 -25.62
CA GLN A 173 -14.65 12.96 -26.18
C GLN A 173 -15.54 13.58 -25.09
N PRO A 174 -16.02 14.83 -25.29
CA PRO A 174 -17.01 15.47 -24.43
C PRO A 174 -18.23 14.56 -24.19
N ALA A 175 -18.60 14.42 -22.94
CA ALA A 175 -19.69 13.54 -22.51
C ALA A 175 -20.48 14.20 -21.36
N THR A 176 -21.43 13.46 -20.79
CA THR A 176 -22.29 13.90 -19.69
C THR A 176 -21.49 14.55 -18.56
N PRO A 177 -21.87 15.75 -18.13
CA PRO A 177 -21.18 16.45 -17.04
C PRO A 177 -21.25 15.73 -15.70
N SER A 178 -20.21 15.95 -14.91
CA SER A 178 -20.06 15.49 -13.52
C SER A 178 -19.61 16.66 -12.65
N THR A 179 -19.05 16.39 -11.47
CA THR A 179 -18.28 17.38 -10.70
C THR A 179 -16.87 16.90 -10.43
N MET A 180 -15.92 17.82 -10.30
CA MET A 180 -14.55 17.50 -9.93
C MET A 180 -14.50 16.77 -8.58
N GLY A 181 -15.33 17.18 -7.64
CA GLY A 181 -15.41 16.52 -6.34
C GLY A 181 -15.89 15.08 -6.42
N LYS A 182 -16.87 14.76 -7.29
CA LYS A 182 -17.33 13.37 -7.46
C LYS A 182 -16.25 12.48 -8.12
N GLU A 183 -15.47 13.01 -9.03
CA GLU A 183 -14.35 12.28 -9.61
C GLU A 183 -13.29 11.93 -8.55
N MET A 184 -12.95 12.87 -7.65
CA MET A 184 -12.08 12.63 -6.50
C MET A 184 -12.70 11.62 -5.52
N ALA A 185 -14.01 11.69 -5.26
CA ALA A 185 -14.74 10.75 -4.41
C ALA A 185 -14.65 9.31 -4.90
N ASN A 186 -14.75 9.09 -6.22
CA ASN A 186 -14.60 7.78 -6.83
C ASN A 186 -13.23 7.16 -6.49
N VAL A 187 -12.16 7.93 -6.62
CA VAL A 187 -10.80 7.46 -6.31
C VAL A 187 -10.65 7.16 -4.81
N ALA A 188 -11.08 8.08 -3.95
CA ALA A 188 -11.01 7.90 -2.51
C ALA A 188 -11.76 6.64 -2.05
N TYR A 189 -12.95 6.38 -2.58
CA TYR A 189 -13.74 5.19 -2.26
C TYR A 189 -13.05 3.89 -2.70
N ARG A 190 -12.43 3.86 -3.89
CA ARG A 190 -11.66 2.71 -4.38
C ARG A 190 -10.46 2.41 -3.46
N MET A 191 -9.74 3.45 -3.03
CA MET A 191 -8.61 3.34 -2.10
C MET A 191 -9.04 2.86 -0.71
N GLU A 192 -10.16 3.38 -0.19
CA GLU A 192 -10.71 2.98 1.11
C GLU A 192 -11.04 1.48 1.16
N ARG A 193 -11.51 0.91 0.05
CA ARG A 193 -11.74 -0.53 -0.04
C ARG A 193 -10.44 -1.33 0.08
N GLN A 194 -9.33 -0.87 -0.52
CA GLN A 194 -8.03 -1.53 -0.40
C GLN A 194 -7.46 -1.37 1.01
N TYR A 195 -7.64 -0.22 1.64
CA TYR A 195 -7.22 0.02 3.01
C TYR A 195 -7.82 -1.02 3.97
N ARG A 196 -9.15 -1.21 3.90
CA ARG A 196 -9.84 -2.21 4.73
C ARG A 196 -9.39 -3.64 4.44
N GLN A 197 -9.09 -3.98 3.18
CA GLN A 197 -8.55 -5.30 2.83
C GLN A 197 -7.15 -5.50 3.41
N LEU A 198 -6.27 -4.50 3.33
CA LEU A 198 -4.92 -4.59 3.87
C LEU A 198 -4.91 -4.77 5.40
N GLU A 199 -5.81 -4.09 6.10
CA GLU A 199 -5.97 -4.27 7.56
C GLU A 199 -6.32 -5.73 7.93
N GLN A 200 -7.10 -6.40 7.09
CA GLN A 200 -7.63 -7.74 7.35
C GLN A 200 -6.73 -8.87 6.88
N VAL A 201 -5.68 -8.61 6.11
CA VAL A 201 -4.75 -9.68 5.71
C VAL A 201 -4.12 -10.29 6.95
N GLU A 202 -4.32 -11.59 7.13
CA GLU A 202 -3.69 -12.35 8.19
C GLU A 202 -2.20 -12.53 7.91
N ILE A 203 -1.36 -12.16 8.86
CA ILE A 203 0.08 -12.39 8.76
C ILE A 203 0.37 -13.65 9.54
N LEU A 204 0.84 -14.67 8.83
CA LEU A 204 0.97 -16.03 9.35
C LEU A 204 2.41 -16.34 9.79
N GLY A 205 2.54 -17.28 10.71
CA GLY A 205 3.83 -17.78 11.16
C GLY A 205 3.75 -19.18 11.73
N LYS A 206 4.90 -19.84 11.79
CA LYS A 206 5.03 -21.20 12.32
C LYS A 206 6.29 -21.35 13.18
N ILE A 207 6.27 -22.29 14.11
CA ILE A 207 7.43 -22.81 14.82
C ILE A 207 7.19 -24.29 15.12
N ASN A 208 7.57 -25.16 14.18
CA ASN A 208 7.21 -26.58 14.22
C ASN A 208 8.30 -27.51 13.66
N GLY A 209 9.53 -26.96 13.52
CA GLY A 209 10.71 -27.75 13.18
C GLY A 209 10.93 -27.94 11.69
N ALA A 210 11.84 -28.84 11.37
CA ALA A 210 12.49 -28.98 10.06
C ALA A 210 11.55 -29.26 8.89
N VAL A 211 10.39 -29.86 9.12
CA VAL A 211 9.39 -30.20 8.09
C VAL A 211 7.95 -29.97 8.55
N GLY A 212 7.77 -29.23 9.65
CA GLY A 212 6.44 -28.87 10.14
C GLY A 212 5.71 -29.91 10.99
N ASN A 213 6.41 -30.92 11.50
CA ASN A 213 5.80 -32.04 12.19
C ASN A 213 6.23 -32.21 13.67
N TYR A 214 6.97 -31.25 14.23
CA TYR A 214 7.48 -31.32 15.63
C TYR A 214 8.38 -32.52 15.94
N ASN A 215 9.05 -33.10 14.94
CA ASN A 215 9.80 -34.37 15.12
C ASN A 215 10.82 -34.30 16.27
N ALA A 216 11.69 -33.25 16.27
CA ALA A 216 12.70 -33.06 17.30
C ALA A 216 12.07 -32.68 18.66
N HIS A 217 11.03 -31.90 18.65
CA HIS A 217 10.30 -31.47 19.84
C HIS A 217 9.71 -32.67 20.57
N ILE A 218 8.94 -33.53 19.86
CA ILE A 218 8.30 -34.72 20.41
C ILE A 218 9.35 -35.77 20.83
N ALA A 219 10.46 -35.89 20.12
CA ALA A 219 11.55 -36.79 20.51
C ALA A 219 12.20 -36.37 21.84
N ALA A 220 12.29 -35.06 22.10
CA ALA A 220 12.88 -34.53 23.34
C ALA A 220 11.88 -34.54 24.51
N TYR A 221 10.65 -34.07 24.29
CA TYR A 221 9.60 -33.92 25.31
C TYR A 221 8.27 -34.41 24.75
N PRO A 222 8.01 -35.73 24.77
CA PRO A 222 6.77 -36.32 24.23
C PRO A 222 5.51 -35.96 25.04
N GLU A 223 5.66 -35.49 26.28
CA GLU A 223 4.58 -35.09 27.18
C GLU A 223 4.10 -33.65 26.93
N VAL A 224 4.82 -32.85 26.14
CA VAL A 224 4.43 -31.46 25.83
C VAL A 224 3.48 -31.45 24.64
N ASP A 225 2.35 -30.77 24.75
CA ASP A 225 1.50 -30.45 23.59
C ASP A 225 2.15 -29.33 22.76
N TRP A 226 3.03 -29.75 21.86
CA TRP A 226 3.78 -28.83 21.01
C TRP A 226 2.90 -28.06 20.02
N HIS A 227 1.74 -28.59 19.66
CA HIS A 227 0.79 -27.94 18.78
C HIS A 227 0.20 -26.71 19.48
N GLN A 228 -0.38 -26.89 20.67
CA GLN A 228 -0.87 -25.78 21.48
C GLN A 228 0.25 -24.82 21.88
N PHE A 229 1.41 -25.35 22.27
CA PHE A 229 2.55 -24.54 22.66
C PHE A 229 3.02 -23.59 21.56
N SER A 230 3.07 -24.08 20.30
CA SER A 230 3.44 -23.27 19.13
C SER A 230 2.40 -22.23 18.77
N GLU A 231 1.10 -22.60 18.84
CA GLU A 231 0.01 -21.64 18.63
C GLU A 231 0.11 -20.47 19.62
N GLU A 232 0.23 -20.79 20.91
CA GLU A 232 0.39 -19.78 21.96
C GLU A 232 1.63 -18.91 21.77
N PHE A 233 2.75 -19.50 21.33
CA PHE A 233 3.96 -18.74 21.07
C PHE A 233 3.80 -17.77 19.90
N VAL A 234 3.35 -18.25 18.74
CA VAL A 234 3.19 -17.42 17.53
C VAL A 234 2.18 -16.30 17.77
N THR A 235 1.05 -16.62 18.41
CA THR A 235 0.03 -15.60 18.72
C THR A 235 0.52 -14.57 19.74
N SER A 236 1.39 -14.95 20.68
CA SER A 236 2.02 -14.01 21.62
C SER A 236 2.90 -12.96 20.95
N LEU A 237 3.39 -13.26 19.75
CA LEU A 237 4.12 -12.30 18.91
C LEU A 237 3.21 -11.32 18.12
N GLY A 238 1.89 -11.49 18.22
CA GLY A 238 0.92 -10.70 17.47
C GLY A 238 0.77 -11.13 16.01
N ILE A 239 1.09 -12.39 15.71
CA ILE A 239 1.03 -13.04 14.40
C ILE A 239 0.01 -14.17 14.47
N GLN A 240 -0.68 -14.46 13.38
CA GLN A 240 -1.58 -15.60 13.28
C GLN A 240 -0.77 -16.89 13.10
N TRP A 241 -1.18 -17.96 13.79
CA TRP A 241 -0.51 -19.23 13.69
C TRP A 241 -1.00 -20.05 12.49
N ASN A 242 -0.03 -20.59 11.71
CA ASN A 242 -0.32 -21.52 10.63
C ASN A 242 -0.04 -22.97 11.08
N PRO A 243 -1.08 -23.81 11.26
CA PRO A 243 -0.91 -25.18 11.72
C PRO A 243 -0.35 -26.15 10.67
N TYR A 244 -0.46 -25.83 9.38
CA TYR A 244 -0.08 -26.71 8.27
C TYR A 244 1.02 -26.08 7.42
N THR A 245 2.24 -26.51 7.66
CA THR A 245 3.42 -25.98 6.98
C THR A 245 4.39 -27.10 6.59
N THR A 246 5.47 -26.75 5.93
CA THR A 246 6.61 -27.62 5.67
C THR A 246 7.82 -27.13 6.48
N GLN A 247 9.02 -27.08 5.89
CA GLN A 247 10.13 -26.36 6.54
C GLN A 247 9.86 -24.85 6.58
N ILE A 248 9.15 -24.33 5.56
CA ILE A 248 8.75 -22.93 5.47
C ILE A 248 7.27 -22.75 5.90
N GLU A 249 6.92 -21.55 6.28
CA GLU A 249 5.58 -21.02 6.12
C GLU A 249 5.36 -20.80 4.61
N PRO A 250 4.25 -21.25 3.97
CA PRO A 250 4.11 -21.27 2.51
C PRO A 250 4.12 -19.93 1.78
N HIS A 251 4.14 -18.82 2.51
CA HIS A 251 4.19 -17.45 2.01
C HIS A 251 2.93 -16.96 1.25
N ASP A 252 1.83 -17.69 1.29
CA ASP A 252 0.59 -17.29 0.64
C ASP A 252 0.08 -15.94 1.18
N TYR A 253 0.21 -15.69 2.48
CA TYR A 253 -0.15 -14.42 3.10
C TYR A 253 0.68 -13.24 2.59
N ILE A 254 1.96 -13.49 2.22
CA ILE A 254 2.82 -12.46 1.61
C ILE A 254 2.28 -12.08 0.24
N ALA A 255 1.82 -13.08 -0.54
CA ALA A 255 1.19 -12.85 -1.83
C ALA A 255 -0.11 -12.02 -1.67
N GLU A 256 -0.97 -12.38 -0.72
CA GLU A 256 -2.19 -11.61 -0.41
C GLU A 256 -1.88 -10.15 -0.03
N LEU A 257 -0.89 -9.96 0.84
CA LEU A 257 -0.47 -8.64 1.29
C LEU A 257 0.05 -7.79 0.11
N PHE A 258 0.92 -8.37 -0.71
CA PHE A 258 1.56 -7.67 -1.82
C PHE A 258 0.61 -7.42 -2.99
N ASP A 259 -0.31 -8.34 -3.28
CA ASP A 259 -1.36 -8.12 -4.27
C ASP A 259 -2.32 -7.00 -3.84
N CYS A 260 -2.62 -6.90 -2.54
CA CYS A 260 -3.41 -5.79 -2.01
C CYS A 260 -2.67 -4.45 -2.17
N ILE A 261 -1.38 -4.40 -1.86
CA ILE A 261 -0.55 -3.20 -2.05
C ILE A 261 -0.47 -2.83 -3.53
N ALA A 262 -0.23 -3.80 -4.42
CA ALA A 262 -0.17 -3.56 -5.85
C ALA A 262 -1.49 -3.04 -6.44
N ARG A 263 -2.65 -3.48 -5.92
CA ARG A 263 -3.95 -2.93 -6.34
C ARG A 263 -4.15 -1.49 -5.89
N PHE A 264 -3.78 -1.15 -4.67
CA PHE A 264 -3.80 0.25 -4.22
C PHE A 264 -2.89 1.11 -5.09
N ASN A 265 -1.67 0.65 -5.34
CA ASN A 265 -0.72 1.34 -6.22
C ASN A 265 -1.29 1.54 -7.63
N THR A 266 -2.01 0.56 -8.17
CA THR A 266 -2.66 0.66 -9.49
C THR A 266 -3.77 1.72 -9.51
N ILE A 267 -4.54 1.84 -8.44
CA ILE A 267 -5.54 2.91 -8.29
C ILE A 267 -4.85 4.27 -8.21
N LEU A 268 -3.71 4.35 -7.54
CA LEU A 268 -2.95 5.59 -7.42
C LEU A 268 -2.29 5.99 -8.75
N ILE A 269 -1.81 5.03 -9.55
CA ILE A 269 -1.34 5.29 -10.93
C ILE A 269 -2.46 5.87 -11.78
N ASP A 270 -3.66 5.29 -11.71
CA ASP A 270 -4.84 5.79 -12.42
C ASP A 270 -5.16 7.24 -12.02
N PHE A 271 -5.15 7.54 -10.74
CA PHE A 271 -5.30 8.90 -10.22
C PHE A 271 -4.20 9.85 -10.71
N ASP A 272 -2.93 9.45 -10.63
CA ASP A 272 -1.80 10.28 -11.06
C ASP A 272 -1.91 10.64 -12.54
N ARG A 273 -2.35 9.71 -13.38
CA ARG A 273 -2.58 9.92 -14.82
C ARG A 273 -3.76 10.84 -15.10
N ASP A 274 -4.86 10.68 -14.39
CA ASP A 274 -6.03 11.55 -14.55
C ASP A 274 -5.69 12.98 -14.11
N VAL A 275 -5.00 13.15 -12.98
CA VAL A 275 -4.55 14.49 -12.53
C VAL A 275 -3.59 15.12 -13.55
N TRP A 276 -2.65 14.33 -14.07
CA TRP A 276 -1.77 14.79 -15.17
C TRP A 276 -2.59 15.26 -16.38
N GLY A 277 -3.62 14.50 -16.76
CA GLY A 277 -4.56 14.86 -17.81
C GLY A 277 -5.31 16.16 -17.51
N TYR A 278 -5.85 16.31 -16.31
CA TYR A 278 -6.54 17.53 -15.88
C TYR A 278 -5.61 18.75 -15.86
N ILE A 279 -4.35 18.58 -15.48
CA ILE A 279 -3.35 19.67 -15.58
C ILE A 279 -3.09 20.03 -17.05
N SER A 280 -2.98 19.04 -17.95
CA SER A 280 -2.76 19.29 -19.38
C SER A 280 -3.92 20.02 -20.06
N LEU A 281 -5.16 19.81 -19.57
CA LEU A 281 -6.38 20.51 -20.01
C LEU A 281 -6.58 21.86 -19.31
N ASN A 282 -5.69 22.22 -18.40
CA ASN A 282 -5.80 23.42 -17.56
C ASN A 282 -7.03 23.41 -16.64
N HIS A 283 -7.54 22.23 -16.27
CA HIS A 283 -8.60 22.06 -15.26
C HIS A 283 -8.03 22.21 -13.84
N PHE A 284 -6.79 21.71 -13.62
CA PHE A 284 -5.98 22.04 -12.46
C PHE A 284 -4.83 22.97 -12.84
N LYS A 285 -4.49 23.87 -11.93
CA LYS A 285 -3.23 24.61 -11.86
C LYS A 285 -2.37 24.02 -10.75
N GLN A 286 -1.07 24.23 -10.83
CA GLN A 286 -0.14 23.88 -9.76
C GLN A 286 0.37 25.16 -9.10
N LYS A 287 0.25 25.23 -7.76
CA LYS A 287 0.84 26.33 -6.97
C LYS A 287 2.34 26.35 -7.15
N THR A 288 2.90 27.48 -7.50
CA THR A 288 4.34 27.67 -7.56
C THR A 288 4.90 27.83 -6.15
N ILE A 289 5.95 27.08 -5.84
CA ILE A 289 6.68 27.22 -4.58
C ILE A 289 7.90 28.10 -4.85
N ALA A 290 8.08 29.13 -4.04
CA ALA A 290 9.22 30.03 -4.18
C ALA A 290 10.55 29.24 -4.11
N GLY A 291 11.39 29.39 -5.16
CA GLY A 291 12.67 28.68 -5.27
C GLY A 291 12.62 27.34 -6.03
N GLU A 292 11.45 26.79 -6.36
CA GLU A 292 11.36 25.65 -7.27
C GLU A 292 11.46 26.10 -8.73
N ILE A 293 12.27 25.40 -9.54
CA ILE A 293 12.41 25.64 -10.98
C ILE A 293 11.54 24.62 -11.71
N GLY A 294 10.46 25.07 -12.34
CA GLY A 294 9.50 24.22 -13.04
C GLY A 294 10.04 23.61 -14.35
N SER A 295 10.96 24.32 -15.02
CA SER A 295 11.59 23.87 -16.27
C SER A 295 12.96 24.53 -16.41
N SER A 296 13.96 23.78 -16.87
CA SER A 296 15.31 24.31 -17.15
C SER A 296 15.37 25.26 -18.36
N THR A 297 14.36 25.19 -19.26
CA THR A 297 14.40 25.90 -20.55
C THR A 297 13.26 26.92 -20.68
N MET A 298 12.09 26.66 -20.09
CA MET A 298 10.88 27.48 -20.21
C MET A 298 10.40 27.92 -18.82
N PRO A 299 10.74 29.13 -18.34
CA PRO A 299 10.45 29.54 -16.95
C PRO A 299 8.98 29.56 -16.57
N HIS A 300 8.08 29.72 -17.53
CA HIS A 300 6.63 29.72 -17.32
C HIS A 300 6.00 28.31 -17.19
N LYS A 301 6.79 27.25 -17.49
CA LYS A 301 6.29 25.88 -17.55
C LYS A 301 6.43 25.19 -16.19
N VAL A 302 5.30 24.90 -15.55
CA VAL A 302 5.26 24.13 -14.29
C VAL A 302 4.86 22.68 -14.59
N ASN A 303 5.85 21.78 -14.59
CA ASN A 303 5.63 20.38 -14.89
C ASN A 303 5.00 19.65 -13.70
N PRO A 304 4.09 18.67 -13.93
CA PRO A 304 3.49 17.85 -12.87
C PRO A 304 4.43 16.72 -12.40
N ILE A 305 5.69 17.06 -12.09
CA ILE A 305 6.77 16.10 -11.81
C ILE A 305 6.50 15.21 -10.59
N ASP A 306 5.70 15.70 -9.63
CA ASP A 306 5.38 14.92 -8.44
C ASP A 306 4.50 13.72 -8.81
N PHE A 307 3.53 13.87 -9.71
CA PHE A 307 2.67 12.77 -10.21
C PHE A 307 3.43 11.84 -11.17
N GLU A 308 4.31 12.35 -12.01
CA GLU A 308 5.18 11.55 -12.88
C GLU A 308 6.18 10.71 -12.08
N ASN A 309 6.77 11.28 -11.02
CA ASN A 309 7.65 10.56 -10.09
C ASN A 309 6.88 9.46 -9.33
N SER A 310 5.65 9.76 -8.92
CA SER A 310 4.76 8.77 -8.28
C SER A 310 4.47 7.61 -9.23
N GLU A 311 3.95 7.87 -10.42
CA GLU A 311 3.64 6.85 -11.42
C GLU A 311 4.82 5.93 -11.71
N GLY A 312 6.01 6.52 -11.95
CA GLY A 312 7.23 5.75 -12.24
C GLY A 312 7.64 4.82 -11.10
N ASN A 313 7.62 5.32 -9.85
CA ASN A 313 7.99 4.52 -8.69
C ASN A 313 6.91 3.46 -8.33
N LEU A 314 5.62 3.75 -8.54
CA LEU A 314 4.56 2.76 -8.36
C LEU A 314 4.67 1.60 -9.36
N GLY A 315 5.08 1.89 -10.60
CA GLY A 315 5.35 0.86 -11.60
C GLY A 315 6.48 -0.09 -11.18
N LEU A 316 7.58 0.47 -10.66
CA LEU A 316 8.70 -0.32 -10.10
C LEU A 316 8.27 -1.11 -8.86
N ALA A 317 7.52 -0.49 -7.95
CA ALA A 317 6.96 -1.16 -6.78
C ALA A 317 6.13 -2.37 -7.18
N ASN A 318 5.19 -2.21 -8.10
CA ASN A 318 4.31 -3.27 -8.56
C ASN A 318 5.09 -4.41 -9.24
N ALA A 319 6.12 -4.11 -10.02
CA ALA A 319 6.94 -5.14 -10.65
C ALA A 319 7.62 -6.05 -9.61
N VAL A 320 8.16 -5.47 -8.53
CA VAL A 320 8.78 -6.23 -7.44
C VAL A 320 7.74 -7.00 -6.63
N LEU A 321 6.67 -6.33 -6.19
CA LEU A 321 5.61 -6.91 -5.35
C LEU A 321 4.90 -8.08 -6.07
N GLN A 322 4.54 -7.92 -7.34
CA GLN A 322 3.87 -8.97 -8.14
C GLN A 322 4.80 -10.15 -8.42
N HIS A 323 6.09 -9.91 -8.67
CA HIS A 323 7.06 -11.00 -8.78
C HIS A 323 7.11 -11.81 -7.48
N MET A 324 7.19 -11.14 -6.33
CA MET A 324 7.23 -11.80 -5.04
C MET A 324 5.93 -12.55 -4.74
N ALA A 325 4.77 -11.97 -5.02
CA ALA A 325 3.47 -12.61 -4.84
C ALA A 325 3.32 -13.88 -5.68
N SER A 326 3.85 -13.89 -6.88
CA SER A 326 3.80 -15.08 -7.75
C SER A 326 4.90 -16.12 -7.46
N LYS A 327 6.07 -15.69 -6.94
CA LYS A 327 7.22 -16.56 -6.73
C LYS A 327 7.21 -17.24 -5.35
N LEU A 328 6.91 -16.49 -4.29
CA LEU A 328 7.11 -16.98 -2.91
C LEU A 328 6.22 -18.18 -2.55
N PRO A 329 4.95 -18.30 -3.00
CA PRO A 329 4.15 -19.49 -2.76
C PRO A 329 4.66 -20.76 -3.46
N VAL A 330 5.63 -20.64 -4.36
CA VAL A 330 6.16 -21.77 -5.12
C VAL A 330 7.52 -22.21 -4.55
N SER A 331 7.55 -23.37 -3.91
CA SER A 331 8.75 -24.01 -3.41
C SER A 331 8.78 -25.49 -3.80
N ARG A 332 9.98 -26.05 -4.03
CA ARG A 332 10.12 -27.48 -4.37
C ARG A 332 10.01 -28.31 -3.12
N TRP A 333 9.08 -29.27 -3.12
CA TRP A 333 8.81 -30.20 -2.04
C TRP A 333 8.64 -29.47 -0.70
N GLN A 334 9.41 -29.84 0.34
CA GLN A 334 9.32 -29.21 1.64
C GLN A 334 10.02 -27.87 1.74
N ARG A 335 11.01 -27.60 0.89
CA ARG A 335 11.67 -26.31 0.66
C ARG A 335 12.74 -26.39 -0.42
N ASP A 336 12.90 -25.31 -1.19
CA ASP A 336 14.15 -24.93 -1.86
C ASP A 336 14.63 -23.57 -1.33
N LEU A 337 15.88 -23.18 -1.65
CA LEU A 337 16.49 -21.96 -1.11
C LEU A 337 16.17 -20.68 -1.91
N THR A 338 15.39 -20.76 -2.98
CA THR A 338 15.11 -19.59 -3.84
C THR A 338 14.30 -18.50 -3.15
N ASP A 339 13.51 -18.87 -2.14
CA ASP A 339 12.76 -17.95 -1.29
C ASP A 339 13.68 -16.99 -0.53
N SER A 340 14.77 -17.50 0.05
CA SER A 340 15.71 -16.70 0.83
C SER A 340 16.30 -15.52 0.05
N THR A 341 16.62 -15.72 -1.23
CA THR A 341 17.11 -14.65 -2.11
C THR A 341 16.03 -13.60 -2.38
N VAL A 342 14.79 -14.05 -2.62
CA VAL A 342 13.67 -13.18 -2.97
C VAL A 342 13.21 -12.37 -1.76
N LEU A 343 13.09 -13.00 -0.59
CA LEU A 343 12.66 -12.36 0.67
C LEU A 343 13.55 -11.18 1.11
N ARG A 344 14.83 -11.15 0.69
CA ARG A 344 15.70 -9.99 0.94
C ARG A 344 15.25 -8.71 0.23
N ASN A 345 14.30 -8.80 -0.71
CA ASN A 345 13.72 -7.68 -1.44
C ASN A 345 12.37 -7.20 -0.89
N LEU A 346 11.90 -7.73 0.27
CA LEU A 346 10.62 -7.31 0.89
C LEU A 346 10.51 -5.78 1.00
N GLY A 347 11.57 -5.14 1.49
CA GLY A 347 11.61 -3.69 1.66
C GLY A 347 11.74 -2.90 0.36
N VAL A 348 12.22 -3.50 -0.72
CA VAL A 348 12.48 -2.78 -1.99
C VAL A 348 11.18 -2.36 -2.65
N GLY A 349 10.22 -3.28 -2.79
CA GLY A 349 8.90 -2.98 -3.36
C GLY A 349 8.13 -1.95 -2.52
N ILE A 350 8.13 -2.12 -1.20
CA ILE A 350 7.50 -1.17 -0.27
C ILE A 350 8.23 0.18 -0.30
N GLY A 351 9.57 0.19 -0.44
CA GLY A 351 10.37 1.40 -0.54
C GLY A 351 10.01 2.24 -1.76
N TYR A 352 9.90 1.63 -2.94
CA TYR A 352 9.42 2.34 -4.14
C TYR A 352 8.00 2.88 -3.95
N ALA A 353 7.10 2.09 -3.35
CA ALA A 353 5.75 2.55 -3.05
C ALA A 353 5.76 3.76 -2.10
N LEU A 354 6.56 3.73 -1.05
CA LEU A 354 6.68 4.84 -0.08
C LEU A 354 7.20 6.14 -0.73
N ILE A 355 8.17 6.04 -1.64
CA ILE A 355 8.66 7.19 -2.42
C ILE A 355 7.51 7.81 -3.23
N ALA A 356 6.74 6.98 -3.90
CA ALA A 356 5.58 7.40 -4.69
C ALA A 356 4.50 8.05 -3.83
N TYR A 357 4.14 7.45 -2.71
CA TYR A 357 3.12 7.98 -1.78
C TYR A 357 3.46 9.41 -1.32
N GLN A 358 4.73 9.65 -0.98
CA GLN A 358 5.20 10.99 -0.61
C GLN A 358 5.14 11.95 -1.80
N SER A 359 5.44 11.48 -3.01
CA SER A 359 5.36 12.30 -4.23
C SER A 359 3.90 12.68 -4.55
N THR A 360 2.96 11.74 -4.51
CA THR A 360 1.53 12.04 -4.69
C THR A 360 1.03 13.06 -3.67
N LEU A 361 1.34 12.87 -2.38
CA LEU A 361 0.94 13.81 -1.32
C LEU A 361 1.48 15.21 -1.58
N LYS A 362 2.74 15.32 -2.02
CA LYS A 362 3.34 16.61 -2.41
C LYS A 362 2.63 17.20 -3.62
N GLY A 363 2.35 16.41 -4.66
CA GLY A 363 1.62 16.85 -5.85
C GLY A 363 0.22 17.35 -5.50
N VAL A 364 -0.55 16.57 -4.72
CA VAL A 364 -1.90 16.94 -4.27
C VAL A 364 -1.91 18.27 -3.51
N SER A 365 -0.93 18.53 -2.66
CA SER A 365 -0.83 19.77 -1.89
C SER A 365 -0.65 21.04 -2.76
N LYS A 366 -0.24 20.85 -4.01
CA LYS A 366 -0.03 21.95 -4.98
C LYS A 366 -1.22 22.17 -5.92
N LEU A 367 -2.21 21.28 -5.92
CA LEU A 367 -3.35 21.39 -6.84
C LEU A 367 -4.26 22.57 -6.49
N GLU A 368 -4.73 23.24 -7.51
CA GLU A 368 -5.74 24.29 -7.46
C GLU A 368 -6.65 24.17 -8.68
N VAL A 369 -7.95 24.06 -8.44
CA VAL A 369 -8.92 23.92 -9.53
C VAL A 369 -9.07 25.23 -10.31
N ASN A 370 -9.17 25.15 -11.63
CA ASN A 370 -9.39 26.29 -12.53
C ASN A 370 -10.90 26.37 -12.90
N ARG A 371 -11.70 26.94 -12.00
CA ARG A 371 -13.17 27.06 -12.16
C ARG A 371 -13.56 27.73 -13.50
N ASP A 372 -12.90 28.81 -13.86
CA ASP A 372 -13.24 29.56 -15.08
C ASP A 372 -13.04 28.71 -16.34
N ARG A 373 -11.98 27.91 -16.37
CA ARG A 373 -11.71 27.00 -17.49
C ARG A 373 -12.76 25.89 -17.60
N LEU A 374 -13.19 25.32 -16.47
CA LEU A 374 -14.19 24.26 -16.43
C LEU A 374 -15.57 24.80 -16.89
N LEU A 375 -15.94 25.98 -16.46
CA LEU A 375 -17.21 26.61 -16.86
C LEU A 375 -17.19 27.01 -18.34
N ASP A 376 -16.09 27.58 -18.83
CA ASP A 376 -15.91 27.92 -20.24
C ASP A 376 -16.04 26.68 -21.13
N GLU A 377 -15.41 25.56 -20.75
CA GLU A 377 -15.51 24.31 -21.50
C GLU A 377 -16.94 23.77 -21.55
N LEU A 378 -17.67 23.83 -20.45
CA LEU A 378 -19.08 23.42 -20.40
C LEU A 378 -19.96 24.28 -21.29
N ASP A 379 -19.76 25.60 -21.28
CA ASP A 379 -20.52 26.54 -22.12
C ASP A 379 -20.24 26.37 -23.62
N HIS A 380 -19.12 25.72 -23.94
CA HIS A 380 -18.77 25.40 -25.32
C HIS A 380 -19.30 24.02 -25.81
N ASN A 381 -20.04 23.27 -24.96
CA ASN A 381 -20.47 21.91 -25.24
C ASN A 381 -21.96 21.68 -24.89
N TRP A 382 -22.86 22.53 -25.39
CA TRP A 382 -24.32 22.43 -25.15
C TRP A 382 -24.93 21.15 -25.73
N GLU A 383 -24.32 20.52 -26.72
CA GLU A 383 -24.75 19.26 -27.33
C GLU A 383 -24.82 18.10 -26.35
N VAL A 384 -24.15 18.14 -25.20
CA VAL A 384 -24.25 17.11 -24.15
C VAL A 384 -25.65 17.01 -23.55
N LEU A 385 -26.47 18.09 -23.67
CA LEU A 385 -27.88 18.11 -23.26
C LEU A 385 -28.79 17.30 -24.18
N ALA A 386 -28.31 16.84 -25.32
CA ALA A 386 -29.06 15.91 -26.18
C ALA A 386 -29.45 14.63 -25.42
N GLU A 387 -28.64 14.14 -24.49
CA GLU A 387 -28.92 12.96 -23.70
C GLU A 387 -30.16 13.09 -22.81
N PRO A 388 -30.29 14.08 -21.92
CA PRO A 388 -31.47 14.24 -21.08
C PRO A 388 -32.71 14.60 -21.91
N ILE A 389 -32.58 15.42 -22.94
CA ILE A 389 -33.70 15.78 -23.81
C ILE A 389 -34.26 14.55 -24.53
N GLN A 390 -33.38 13.72 -25.11
CA GLN A 390 -33.78 12.44 -25.73
C GLN A 390 -34.49 11.53 -24.71
N THR A 391 -34.01 11.47 -23.49
CA THR A 391 -34.58 10.64 -22.43
C THR A 391 -35.99 11.10 -22.07
N VAL A 392 -36.21 12.43 -21.97
CA VAL A 392 -37.56 13.01 -21.73
C VAL A 392 -38.47 12.79 -22.95
N MET A 393 -37.98 12.96 -24.17
CA MET A 393 -38.76 12.67 -25.38
C MET A 393 -39.23 11.22 -25.40
N ARG A 394 -38.41 10.24 -25.01
CA ARG A 394 -38.82 8.82 -24.89
C ARG A 394 -39.92 8.63 -23.84
N ARG A 395 -39.80 9.29 -22.68
CA ARG A 395 -40.82 9.23 -21.61
C ARG A 395 -42.19 9.66 -22.12
N TYR A 396 -42.23 10.64 -23.02
CA TYR A 396 -43.48 11.16 -23.60
C TYR A 396 -43.85 10.52 -24.97
N GLY A 397 -43.21 9.45 -25.35
CA GLY A 397 -43.56 8.67 -26.56
C GLY A 397 -43.29 9.41 -27.86
N ILE A 398 -42.39 10.38 -27.90
CA ILE A 398 -42.02 11.09 -29.12
C ILE A 398 -41.27 10.11 -30.03
N GLU A 399 -41.74 9.98 -31.26
CA GLU A 399 -41.13 9.08 -32.26
C GLU A 399 -39.76 9.59 -32.70
N LYS A 400 -38.81 8.62 -32.88
CA LYS A 400 -37.48 8.84 -33.41
C LYS A 400 -36.70 9.97 -32.70
N PRO A 401 -36.60 9.94 -31.35
CA PRO A 401 -35.98 11.04 -30.57
C PRO A 401 -34.50 11.22 -30.89
N TYR A 402 -33.77 10.12 -31.15
CA TYR A 402 -32.35 10.18 -31.49
C TYR A 402 -32.11 10.86 -32.86
N GLU A 403 -32.91 10.51 -33.87
CA GLU A 403 -32.80 11.04 -35.23
C GLU A 403 -33.10 12.56 -35.25
N LYS A 404 -34.11 13.00 -34.51
CA LYS A 404 -34.44 14.43 -34.37
C LYS A 404 -33.32 15.24 -33.75
N LEU A 405 -32.69 14.73 -32.71
CA LEU A 405 -31.51 15.38 -32.08
C LEU A 405 -30.28 15.32 -32.97
N LYS A 406 -30.06 14.22 -33.68
CA LYS A 406 -28.95 14.08 -34.61
C LYS A 406 -29.03 15.13 -35.73
N GLU A 407 -30.21 15.46 -36.22
CA GLU A 407 -30.43 16.53 -37.20
C GLU A 407 -30.07 17.91 -36.65
N LEU A 408 -30.38 18.17 -35.39
CA LEU A 408 -30.04 19.42 -34.70
C LEU A 408 -28.51 19.60 -34.51
N THR A 409 -27.83 18.50 -34.13
CA THR A 409 -26.40 18.56 -33.73
C THR A 409 -25.43 18.30 -34.88
N ARG A 410 -25.92 17.83 -36.04
CA ARG A 410 -25.07 17.41 -37.16
C ARG A 410 -24.43 18.60 -37.88
N GLY A 411 -23.11 18.75 -37.68
CA GLY A 411 -22.30 19.74 -38.40
C GLY A 411 -22.51 21.18 -37.99
N LYS A 412 -23.22 21.42 -36.88
CA LYS A 412 -23.41 22.75 -36.29
C LYS A 412 -23.10 22.67 -34.80
N ARG A 413 -22.43 23.71 -34.29
CA ARG A 413 -22.32 23.93 -32.86
C ARG A 413 -23.69 24.34 -32.33
N VAL A 414 -24.16 23.68 -31.29
CA VAL A 414 -25.39 24.01 -30.60
C VAL A 414 -25.02 24.92 -29.43
N ASP A 415 -25.73 26.03 -29.32
CA ASP A 415 -25.64 26.95 -28.17
C ASP A 415 -26.94 26.95 -27.36
N ALA A 416 -26.97 27.76 -26.31
CA ALA A 416 -28.11 27.86 -25.43
C ALA A 416 -29.42 28.21 -26.15
N GLU A 417 -29.33 29.13 -27.11
CA GLU A 417 -30.52 29.60 -27.87
C GLU A 417 -31.02 28.52 -28.82
N GLY A 418 -30.14 27.87 -29.56
CA GLY A 418 -30.48 26.76 -30.47
C GLY A 418 -31.11 25.59 -29.70
N MET A 419 -30.64 25.29 -28.49
CA MET A 419 -31.20 24.25 -27.64
C MET A 419 -32.62 24.62 -27.15
N LYS A 420 -32.86 25.87 -26.75
CA LYS A 420 -34.19 26.35 -26.34
C LYS A 420 -35.20 26.33 -27.48
N GLN A 421 -34.80 26.78 -28.69
CA GLN A 421 -35.63 26.72 -29.88
C GLN A 421 -36.02 25.29 -30.24
N PHE A 422 -35.09 24.37 -30.13
CA PHE A 422 -35.37 22.94 -30.35
C PHE A 422 -36.42 22.41 -29.34
N ILE A 423 -36.26 22.72 -28.04
CA ILE A 423 -37.20 22.29 -26.99
C ILE A 423 -38.59 22.86 -27.24
N ASP A 424 -38.71 24.11 -27.69
CA ASP A 424 -39.98 24.75 -28.03
C ASP A 424 -40.74 24.02 -29.13
N GLY A 425 -40.03 23.47 -30.10
CA GLY A 425 -40.58 22.68 -31.22
C GLY A 425 -41.02 21.27 -30.83
N LEU A 426 -40.74 20.77 -29.62
CA LEU A 426 -41.09 19.41 -29.21
C LEU A 426 -42.57 19.32 -28.75
N ALA A 427 -43.19 18.20 -29.04
CA ALA A 427 -44.56 17.87 -28.55
C ALA A 427 -44.48 17.41 -27.08
N LEU A 428 -44.11 18.29 -26.16
CA LEU A 428 -44.01 18.06 -24.74
C LEU A 428 -44.97 18.99 -23.98
N PRO A 429 -45.40 18.64 -22.76
CA PRO A 429 -46.10 19.58 -21.89
C PRO A 429 -45.25 20.83 -21.63
N GLU A 430 -45.90 21.99 -21.52
CA GLU A 430 -45.19 23.28 -21.32
C GLU A 430 -44.35 23.30 -20.03
N GLU A 431 -44.81 22.66 -18.97
CA GLU A 431 -44.07 22.48 -17.73
C GLU A 431 -42.73 21.76 -17.97
N GLU A 432 -42.72 20.69 -18.77
CA GLU A 432 -41.50 19.95 -19.10
C GLU A 432 -40.60 20.75 -20.02
N LYS A 433 -41.15 21.51 -20.98
CA LYS A 433 -40.35 22.41 -21.80
C LYS A 433 -39.69 23.48 -20.93
N ALA A 434 -40.42 24.09 -20.00
CA ALA A 434 -39.86 25.07 -19.08
C ALA A 434 -38.70 24.50 -18.29
N ARG A 435 -38.87 23.30 -17.70
CA ARG A 435 -37.85 22.60 -16.94
C ARG A 435 -36.59 22.27 -17.79
N LEU A 436 -36.80 21.82 -19.01
CA LEU A 436 -35.66 21.50 -19.91
C LEU A 436 -34.88 22.74 -20.34
N LYS A 437 -35.57 23.90 -20.51
CA LYS A 437 -34.94 25.16 -20.87
C LYS A 437 -34.09 25.77 -19.73
N GLU A 438 -34.34 25.40 -18.49
CA GLU A 438 -33.51 25.80 -17.34
C GLU A 438 -32.22 24.97 -17.25
N MET A 439 -32.14 23.84 -17.95
CA MET A 439 -30.99 22.97 -17.94
C MET A 439 -29.83 23.56 -18.73
N THR A 440 -28.66 23.53 -18.12
CA THR A 440 -27.39 23.93 -18.71
C THR A 440 -26.38 22.80 -18.56
N PRO A 441 -25.30 22.75 -19.38
CA PRO A 441 -24.24 21.78 -19.14
C PRO A 441 -23.65 21.85 -17.72
N ALA A 442 -23.61 23.03 -17.10
CA ALA A 442 -23.09 23.24 -15.76
C ALA A 442 -23.99 22.74 -14.63
N ASN A 443 -25.33 22.68 -14.84
CA ASN A 443 -26.26 22.17 -13.81
C ASN A 443 -26.78 20.74 -14.10
N TYR A 444 -26.43 20.16 -15.25
CA TYR A 444 -26.76 18.77 -15.58
C TYR A 444 -25.74 17.79 -14.99
N ILE A 445 -25.64 17.77 -13.68
CA ILE A 445 -24.66 16.99 -12.91
C ILE A 445 -25.27 15.85 -12.08
N GLY A 446 -26.57 15.60 -12.25
CA GLY A 446 -27.29 14.53 -11.56
C GLY A 446 -27.13 14.60 -10.04
N ARG A 447 -26.72 13.49 -9.42
CA ARG A 447 -26.48 13.36 -7.98
C ARG A 447 -25.03 13.60 -7.56
N ALA A 448 -24.17 14.13 -8.41
CA ALA A 448 -22.73 14.21 -8.16
C ALA A 448 -22.40 14.86 -6.80
N ILE A 449 -23.10 15.97 -6.44
CA ILE A 449 -22.90 16.66 -5.16
C ILE A 449 -23.28 15.76 -3.97
N THR A 450 -24.49 15.18 -4.00
CA THR A 450 -24.98 14.32 -2.90
C THR A 450 -24.15 13.05 -2.74
N MET A 451 -23.58 12.50 -3.83
CA MET A 451 -22.67 11.36 -3.75
C MET A 451 -21.37 11.69 -3.01
N VAL A 452 -20.91 12.93 -3.09
CA VAL A 452 -19.76 13.38 -2.28
C VAL A 452 -20.16 13.51 -0.81
N ASP A 453 -21.34 14.07 -0.52
CA ASP A 453 -21.84 14.23 0.86
C ASP A 453 -22.08 12.85 1.55
N GLU A 454 -22.41 11.82 0.76
CA GLU A 454 -22.58 10.43 1.22
C GLU A 454 -21.27 9.66 1.39
N LEU A 455 -20.13 10.18 0.95
CA LEU A 455 -18.82 9.53 1.05
C LEU A 455 -18.38 9.44 2.52
N LYS A 456 -18.36 8.23 3.07
CA LYS A 456 -17.96 7.94 4.45
C LYS A 456 -16.46 7.74 4.62
#